data_8fe68f264d9607bc21e7e7a52c84efe7
#
_entry.id   8fe68f264d9607bc21e7e7a52c84efe7
#
_cell.length_a   1.000
_cell.length_b   1.000
_cell.length_c   1.000
_cell.angle_alpha   90.00
_cell.angle_beta   90.00
_cell.angle_gamma   90.00
#
_symmetry.space_group_name_H-M   'P 1'
#
loop_
_entity.id
_entity.type
_entity.pdbx_description
1 polymer ?
#
loop_
_entity_poly.entity_id
_entity_poly.type
_entity_poly.pdbx_seq_one_letter_code
_entity_poly.pdbx_strand_id
1 'polypeptide(L)'
;MSSVVISKSPSVVVRPWKPVPAAGSEIQLSAYDKIFADTLTGLFVFEHPIDEPAETIRRGLSQALVHYYPMCGRLAVGATSGEAVIKCTGEGVSFVAASANCTLKDVPDLCDSSLQEELALLYRWPSLGLSHSEPLMLMQVTVFACGGFIVGLTWNHLLCDGSGVVQFIQAVGELARGLPSPSVVPATLQPSPRAYLNVTVPCSLINHIRHRYSSSMSNGRPCSVFEAVAAVLWRCRTRAIMSDSETFVAFYFMADARKYASAKEGFYGNCVTIHLVTATSGMVANGDIVDLVKMIRHAKHRTPGQSDMDELQQRLHGYNLLGLSSWQNFGVGFDFGAGPPARLMSYKQERIGLPFCATCVRCKLTDEHNVVMARCVREEHADAFLQEISNVQMISTWSSLPSRL
;
A
#
# COMPACT_ATOMS: atom_id res chain seq x y z
N MET A 1 29.40 -1.24 -14.86
CA MET A 1 28.44 -2.18 -14.24
C MET A 1 27.62 -2.79 -15.35
N SER A 2 27.41 -4.10 -15.37
CA SER A 2 26.53 -4.73 -16.38
C SER A 2 25.10 -4.23 -16.13
N SER A 3 24.39 -3.88 -17.19
CA SER A 3 22.97 -3.50 -17.08
C SER A 3 22.15 -4.71 -16.58
N VAL A 4 21.22 -4.45 -15.67
CA VAL A 4 20.23 -5.44 -15.25
C VAL A 4 19.33 -5.74 -16.45
N VAL A 5 19.22 -6.99 -16.84
CA VAL A 5 18.38 -7.44 -17.96
C VAL A 5 17.39 -8.47 -17.44
N ILE A 6 16.10 -8.20 -17.64
CA ILE A 6 15.00 -9.11 -17.28
C ILE A 6 14.49 -9.78 -18.56
N SER A 7 14.63 -11.09 -18.63
CA SER A 7 14.09 -11.91 -19.72
C SER A 7 12.73 -12.49 -19.31
N LYS A 8 11.69 -12.12 -20.03
CA LYS A 8 10.28 -12.51 -19.74
C LYS A 8 9.81 -13.60 -20.69
N SER A 9 9.15 -14.64 -20.16
CA SER A 9 8.41 -15.59 -20.98
C SER A 9 7.16 -14.94 -21.61
N PRO A 10 6.56 -15.55 -22.63
CA PRO A 10 5.22 -15.18 -23.05
C PRO A 10 4.23 -15.22 -21.88
N SER A 11 3.30 -14.26 -21.84
CA SER A 11 2.24 -14.26 -20.83
C SER A 11 1.30 -15.45 -21.02
N VAL A 12 0.96 -16.12 -19.94
CA VAL A 12 -0.02 -17.21 -19.91
C VAL A 12 -1.18 -16.84 -18.98
N VAL A 13 -2.36 -17.40 -19.24
CA VAL A 13 -3.50 -17.25 -18.37
C VAL A 13 -3.54 -18.40 -17.36
N VAL A 14 -3.42 -18.09 -16.09
CA VAL A 14 -3.59 -19.06 -15.00
C VAL A 14 -5.07 -19.06 -14.58
N ARG A 15 -5.72 -20.21 -14.79
CA ARG A 15 -7.11 -20.44 -14.40
C ARG A 15 -7.19 -21.20 -13.08
N PRO A 16 -8.33 -21.11 -12.37
CA PRO A 16 -8.61 -22.01 -11.26
C PRO A 16 -8.46 -23.47 -11.71
N TRP A 17 -7.80 -24.30 -10.90
CA TRP A 17 -7.52 -25.72 -11.25
C TRP A 17 -8.79 -26.59 -11.27
N LYS A 18 -9.89 -26.09 -10.72
CA LYS A 18 -11.23 -26.67 -10.79
C LYS A 18 -12.29 -25.55 -10.91
N PRO A 19 -13.52 -25.87 -11.32
CA PRO A 19 -14.60 -24.90 -11.44
C PRO A 19 -14.79 -24.07 -10.17
N VAL A 20 -15.01 -22.78 -10.30
CA VAL A 20 -15.24 -21.87 -9.17
C VAL A 20 -16.67 -22.06 -8.60
N PRO A 21 -16.85 -21.98 -7.28
CA PRO A 21 -18.15 -22.25 -6.63
C PRO A 21 -19.29 -21.33 -7.08
N ALA A 22 -18.96 -20.11 -7.49
CA ALA A 22 -19.93 -19.07 -7.85
C ALA A 22 -19.80 -18.65 -9.32
N ALA A 23 -19.49 -19.57 -10.22
CA ALA A 23 -19.34 -19.27 -11.65
C ALA A 23 -20.59 -18.57 -12.20
N GLY A 24 -20.37 -17.40 -12.83
CA GLY A 24 -21.43 -16.57 -13.42
C GLY A 24 -22.15 -15.63 -12.44
N SER A 25 -21.88 -15.71 -11.13
CA SER A 25 -22.42 -14.74 -10.18
C SER A 25 -21.82 -13.35 -10.35
N GLU A 26 -22.55 -12.33 -9.90
CA GLU A 26 -22.11 -10.93 -9.89
C GLU A 26 -21.88 -10.48 -8.45
N ILE A 27 -20.73 -9.87 -8.20
CA ILE A 27 -20.42 -9.22 -6.92
C ILE A 27 -20.59 -7.72 -7.13
N GLN A 28 -21.53 -7.14 -6.39
CA GLN A 28 -21.74 -5.70 -6.40
C GLN A 28 -20.53 -5.01 -5.80
N LEU A 29 -20.01 -4.00 -6.51
CA LEU A 29 -18.96 -3.15 -6.00
C LEU A 29 -19.51 -2.25 -4.92
N SER A 30 -18.78 -2.20 -3.91
CA SER A 30 -19.02 -1.40 -2.74
C SER A 30 -18.84 0.09 -3.04
N ALA A 31 -19.35 1.01 -2.20
CA ALA A 31 -18.95 2.39 -2.23
C ALA A 31 -17.47 2.54 -1.83
N TYR A 32 -16.84 1.62 -1.07
CA TYR A 32 -15.40 1.50 -0.81
C TYR A 32 -14.62 1.11 -2.07
N ASP A 33 -15.11 0.20 -2.87
CA ASP A 33 -14.46 -0.24 -4.11
C ASP A 33 -14.55 0.84 -5.19
N LYS A 34 -15.72 1.46 -5.36
CA LYS A 34 -16.00 2.44 -6.43
C LYS A 34 -15.15 3.71 -6.38
N ILE A 35 -14.54 4.00 -5.24
CA ILE A 35 -13.69 5.15 -5.09
C ILE A 35 -12.23 4.83 -5.47
N PHE A 36 -11.85 3.56 -5.52
CA PHE A 36 -10.52 3.08 -5.93
C PHE A 36 -10.49 2.52 -7.37
N ALA A 37 -11.14 3.17 -8.30
CA ALA A 37 -11.09 2.80 -9.71
C ALA A 37 -9.68 3.01 -10.32
N ASP A 38 -8.66 2.41 -9.71
CA ASP A 38 -7.27 2.45 -10.16
C ASP A 38 -6.62 1.06 -10.01
N THR A 39 -5.41 0.92 -10.51
CA THR A 39 -4.61 -0.29 -10.39
C THR A 39 -3.43 -0.06 -9.47
N LEU A 40 -3.09 -1.05 -8.68
CA LEU A 40 -1.93 -1.05 -7.82
C LEU A 40 -0.94 -2.13 -8.21
N THR A 41 0.33 -1.88 -7.94
CA THR A 41 1.40 -2.86 -8.11
C THR A 41 2.24 -2.95 -6.85
N GLY A 42 2.45 -4.17 -6.36
CA GLY A 42 3.35 -4.49 -5.26
C GLY A 42 4.46 -5.43 -5.72
N LEU A 43 5.67 -5.23 -5.21
CA LEU A 43 6.82 -6.10 -5.42
C LEU A 43 7.17 -6.79 -4.10
N PHE A 44 7.09 -8.11 -4.07
CA PHE A 44 7.42 -8.95 -2.92
C PHE A 44 8.78 -9.61 -3.16
N VAL A 45 9.78 -9.24 -2.38
CA VAL A 45 11.18 -9.66 -2.57
C VAL A 45 11.53 -10.82 -1.64
N PHE A 46 11.97 -11.94 -2.19
CA PHE A 46 12.38 -13.14 -1.48
C PHE A 46 13.88 -13.38 -1.73
N GLU A 47 14.67 -13.33 -0.65
CA GLU A 47 16.13 -13.45 -0.74
C GLU A 47 16.62 -14.91 -0.82
N HIS A 48 15.79 -15.86 -0.40
CA HIS A 48 16.13 -17.28 -0.37
C HIS A 48 15.49 -18.04 -1.54
N PRO A 49 16.22 -19.02 -2.12
CA PRO A 49 15.71 -19.83 -3.21
C PRO A 49 14.63 -20.83 -2.75
N ILE A 50 13.75 -21.18 -3.68
CA ILE A 50 12.87 -22.35 -3.59
C ILE A 50 12.99 -23.11 -4.91
N ASP A 51 12.52 -24.38 -4.94
CA ASP A 51 12.49 -25.16 -6.18
C ASP A 51 11.49 -24.58 -7.17
N GLU A 52 11.95 -24.32 -8.40
CA GLU A 52 11.15 -23.82 -9.52
C GLU A 52 10.17 -22.69 -9.11
N PRO A 53 10.64 -21.52 -8.63
CA PRO A 53 9.79 -20.51 -8.01
C PRO A 53 8.56 -20.12 -8.84
N ALA A 54 8.76 -19.92 -10.15
CA ALA A 54 7.68 -19.52 -11.04
C ALA A 54 6.60 -20.61 -11.20
N GLU A 55 6.99 -21.87 -11.33
CA GLU A 55 6.05 -22.98 -11.49
C GLU A 55 5.34 -23.30 -10.15
N THR A 56 6.09 -23.31 -9.06
CA THR A 56 5.55 -23.53 -7.71
C THR A 56 4.52 -22.49 -7.35
N ILE A 57 4.80 -21.20 -7.62
CA ILE A 57 3.86 -20.09 -7.36
C ILE A 57 2.68 -20.16 -8.34
N ARG A 58 2.90 -20.47 -9.63
CA ARG A 58 1.83 -20.63 -10.63
C ARG A 58 0.83 -21.70 -10.22
N ARG A 59 1.31 -22.84 -9.70
CA ARG A 59 0.47 -23.93 -9.18
C ARG A 59 -0.34 -23.47 -7.97
N GLY A 60 0.31 -22.84 -6.98
CA GLY A 60 -0.37 -22.27 -5.80
C GLY A 60 -1.41 -21.22 -6.20
N LEU A 61 -1.09 -20.36 -7.16
CA LEU A 61 -2.03 -19.36 -7.71
C LEU A 61 -3.28 -20.04 -8.30
N SER A 62 -3.10 -21.05 -9.15
CA SER A 62 -4.22 -21.81 -9.76
C SER A 62 -5.14 -22.43 -8.69
N GLN A 63 -4.59 -22.88 -7.59
CA GLN A 63 -5.34 -23.43 -6.45
C GLN A 63 -6.03 -22.32 -5.65
N ALA A 64 -5.35 -21.22 -5.35
CA ALA A 64 -5.89 -20.09 -4.59
C ALA A 64 -7.09 -19.44 -5.30
N LEU A 65 -7.07 -19.36 -6.63
CA LEU A 65 -8.16 -18.77 -7.43
C LEU A 65 -9.50 -19.53 -7.31
N VAL A 66 -9.51 -20.76 -6.81
CA VAL A 66 -10.76 -21.47 -6.50
C VAL A 66 -11.44 -20.87 -5.27
N HIS A 67 -10.66 -20.47 -4.28
CA HIS A 67 -11.13 -19.89 -3.02
C HIS A 67 -11.38 -18.39 -3.15
N TYR A 68 -10.49 -17.69 -3.86
CA TYR A 68 -10.53 -16.26 -4.14
C TYR A 68 -11.06 -16.00 -5.57
N TYR A 69 -12.15 -16.67 -5.95
CA TYR A 69 -12.69 -16.66 -7.30
C TYR A 69 -13.02 -15.26 -7.89
N PRO A 70 -13.31 -14.21 -7.11
CA PRO A 70 -13.46 -12.88 -7.68
C PRO A 70 -12.19 -12.36 -8.35
N MET A 71 -11.00 -12.79 -7.87
CA MET A 71 -9.70 -12.39 -8.43
C MET A 71 -9.49 -12.84 -9.89
N CYS A 72 -10.18 -13.92 -10.31
CA CYS A 72 -10.13 -14.42 -11.68
C CYS A 72 -11.38 -14.08 -12.51
N GLY A 73 -12.18 -13.14 -12.04
CA GLY A 73 -13.33 -12.60 -12.72
C GLY A 73 -13.00 -11.49 -13.73
N ARG A 74 -14.05 -10.78 -14.13
CA ARG A 74 -13.96 -9.60 -15.00
C ARG A 74 -14.89 -8.51 -14.49
N LEU A 75 -14.53 -7.25 -14.76
CA LEU A 75 -15.49 -6.16 -14.60
C LEU A 75 -16.61 -6.30 -15.63
N ALA A 76 -17.80 -5.97 -15.21
CA ALA A 76 -18.99 -5.97 -16.07
C ALA A 76 -19.96 -4.87 -15.61
N VAL A 77 -20.94 -4.56 -16.45
CA VAL A 77 -22.11 -3.80 -16.02
C VAL A 77 -23.15 -4.77 -15.48
N GLY A 78 -23.56 -4.56 -14.24
CA GLY A 78 -24.55 -5.42 -13.57
C GLY A 78 -25.90 -5.38 -14.30
N ALA A 79 -26.44 -6.55 -14.57
CA ALA A 79 -27.66 -6.70 -15.37
C ALA A 79 -28.88 -6.00 -14.74
N THR A 80 -28.91 -5.88 -13.42
CA THR A 80 -30.04 -5.30 -12.68
C THR A 80 -29.78 -3.87 -12.21
N SER A 81 -28.52 -3.57 -11.83
CA SER A 81 -28.16 -2.27 -11.23
C SER A 81 -27.71 -1.22 -12.25
N GLY A 82 -27.25 -1.64 -13.44
CA GLY A 82 -26.58 -0.76 -14.39
C GLY A 82 -25.22 -0.24 -13.90
N GLU A 83 -24.77 -0.66 -12.74
CA GLU A 83 -23.50 -0.27 -12.11
C GLU A 83 -22.40 -1.28 -12.42
N ALA A 84 -21.13 -0.87 -12.20
CA ALA A 84 -19.99 -1.77 -12.32
C ALA A 84 -20.06 -2.89 -11.27
N VAL A 85 -19.84 -4.12 -11.71
CA VAL A 85 -19.82 -5.34 -10.89
C VAL A 85 -18.60 -6.20 -11.25
N ILE A 86 -18.19 -7.07 -10.34
CA ILE A 86 -17.25 -8.15 -10.65
C ILE A 86 -18.05 -9.38 -11.04
N LYS A 87 -17.94 -9.80 -12.30
CA LYS A 87 -18.53 -11.06 -12.75
C LYS A 87 -17.55 -12.20 -12.54
N CYS A 88 -17.96 -13.20 -11.77
CA CYS A 88 -17.15 -14.37 -11.42
C CYS A 88 -17.07 -15.34 -12.57
N THR A 89 -16.29 -15.01 -13.61
CA THR A 89 -16.20 -15.78 -14.86
C THR A 89 -15.27 -16.99 -14.77
N GLY A 90 -14.30 -16.98 -13.83
CA GLY A 90 -13.27 -18.00 -13.75
C GLY A 90 -12.25 -17.94 -14.91
N GLU A 91 -12.22 -16.87 -15.70
CA GLU A 91 -11.34 -16.74 -16.88
C GLU A 91 -9.85 -16.72 -16.52
N GLY A 92 -9.52 -16.39 -15.28
CA GLY A 92 -8.15 -16.44 -14.78
C GLY A 92 -7.44 -15.10 -14.78
N VAL A 93 -6.15 -15.15 -14.42
CA VAL A 93 -5.23 -14.02 -14.27
C VAL A 93 -4.04 -14.19 -15.20
N SER A 94 -3.42 -13.09 -15.65
CA SER A 94 -2.21 -13.14 -16.46
C SER A 94 -1.00 -13.43 -15.60
N PHE A 95 -0.13 -14.32 -16.08
CA PHE A 95 1.08 -14.73 -15.40
C PHE A 95 2.28 -14.74 -16.35
N VAL A 96 3.43 -14.23 -15.87
CA VAL A 96 4.71 -14.29 -16.59
C VAL A 96 5.79 -14.85 -15.66
N ALA A 97 6.53 -15.84 -16.14
CA ALA A 97 7.80 -16.23 -15.57
C ALA A 97 8.92 -15.38 -16.18
N ALA A 98 9.85 -14.91 -15.36
CA ALA A 98 10.98 -14.11 -15.83
C ALA A 98 12.27 -14.50 -15.11
N SER A 99 13.41 -14.17 -15.70
CA SER A 99 14.72 -14.35 -15.11
C SER A 99 15.57 -13.09 -15.24
N ALA A 100 16.36 -12.80 -14.20
CA ALA A 100 17.32 -11.71 -14.19
C ALA A 100 18.74 -12.24 -14.40
N ASN A 101 19.58 -11.51 -15.14
CA ASN A 101 20.98 -11.86 -15.41
C ASN A 101 21.93 -11.55 -14.25
N CYS A 102 21.43 -11.11 -13.10
CA CYS A 102 22.22 -10.69 -11.94
C CYS A 102 21.66 -11.29 -10.65
N THR A 103 22.35 -11.12 -9.52
CA THR A 103 21.83 -11.47 -8.20
C THR A 103 21.00 -10.32 -7.62
N LEU A 104 20.15 -10.58 -6.62
CA LEU A 104 19.39 -9.53 -5.93
C LEU A 104 20.30 -8.49 -5.27
N LYS A 105 21.50 -8.87 -4.85
CA LYS A 105 22.49 -7.97 -4.24
C LYS A 105 23.14 -7.03 -5.26
N ASP A 106 23.19 -7.44 -6.51
CA ASP A 106 23.78 -6.64 -7.60
C ASP A 106 22.81 -5.57 -8.12
N VAL A 107 21.55 -5.62 -7.71
CA VAL A 107 20.54 -4.61 -8.05
C VAL A 107 20.81 -3.35 -7.20
N PRO A 108 21.28 -2.25 -7.82
CA PRO A 108 21.76 -1.09 -7.07
C PRO A 108 20.62 -0.34 -6.36
N ASP A 109 19.45 -0.30 -6.98
CA ASP A 109 18.27 0.36 -6.41
C ASP A 109 16.98 -0.29 -6.92
N LEU A 110 16.29 -1.00 -6.03
CA LEU A 110 14.93 -1.53 -6.30
C LEU A 110 13.87 -0.42 -6.35
N CYS A 111 14.22 0.82 -6.01
CA CYS A 111 13.32 1.98 -6.12
C CYS A 111 13.42 2.66 -7.50
N ASP A 112 14.36 2.25 -8.36
CA ASP A 112 14.42 2.72 -9.75
C ASP A 112 13.14 2.36 -10.49
N SER A 113 12.44 3.37 -11.01
CA SER A 113 11.14 3.19 -11.66
C SER A 113 11.21 2.35 -12.92
N SER A 114 12.30 2.44 -13.68
CA SER A 114 12.48 1.66 -14.92
C SER A 114 12.66 0.18 -14.63
N LEU A 115 13.40 -0.15 -13.58
CA LEU A 115 13.56 -1.53 -13.13
C LEU A 115 12.25 -2.08 -12.54
N GLN A 116 11.51 -1.27 -11.79
CA GLN A 116 10.21 -1.68 -11.25
C GLN A 116 9.22 -2.04 -12.36
N GLU A 117 9.23 -1.32 -13.49
CA GLU A 117 8.42 -1.64 -14.67
C GLU A 117 8.80 -2.97 -15.32
N GLU A 118 10.06 -3.36 -15.22
CA GLU A 118 10.52 -4.66 -15.70
C GLU A 118 10.20 -5.81 -14.72
N LEU A 119 10.03 -5.54 -13.43
CA LEU A 119 9.77 -6.53 -12.39
C LEU A 119 8.30 -6.87 -12.18
N ALA A 120 7.38 -6.20 -12.87
CA ALA A 120 5.95 -6.46 -12.81
C ALA A 120 5.30 -6.42 -14.18
N LEU A 121 4.12 -7.02 -14.29
CA LEU A 121 3.22 -6.78 -15.41
C LEU A 121 2.36 -5.57 -15.11
N LEU A 122 2.27 -4.65 -16.04
CA LEU A 122 1.45 -3.45 -15.91
C LEU A 122 0.33 -3.47 -16.97
N TYR A 123 -0.80 -2.87 -16.63
CA TYR A 123 -1.85 -2.66 -17.63
C TYR A 123 -1.37 -1.66 -18.69
N ARG A 124 -1.56 -1.99 -19.96
CA ARG A 124 -1.09 -1.15 -21.09
C ARG A 124 -1.83 0.18 -21.19
N TRP A 125 -3.04 0.22 -20.69
CA TRP A 125 -3.87 1.42 -20.67
C TRP A 125 -4.28 1.69 -19.24
N PRO A 126 -4.11 2.90 -18.76
CA PRO A 126 -4.73 3.32 -17.52
C PRO A 126 -6.18 3.70 -17.81
N SER A 127 -6.92 2.83 -18.43
CA SER A 127 -8.36 2.88 -18.38
C SER A 127 -8.75 2.61 -16.93
N LEU A 128 -9.78 3.28 -16.47
CA LEU A 128 -10.43 3.11 -15.15
C LEU A 128 -10.94 1.67 -14.91
N GLY A 129 -10.21 0.64 -15.35
CA GLY A 129 -10.55 -0.77 -15.16
C GLY A 129 -11.86 -1.23 -15.80
N LEU A 130 -12.46 -0.43 -16.66
CA LEU A 130 -13.76 -0.70 -17.29
C LEU A 130 -13.64 -1.48 -18.62
N SER A 131 -12.45 -1.97 -18.96
CA SER A 131 -12.32 -2.95 -20.04
C SER A 131 -12.83 -4.30 -19.55
N HIS A 132 -14.02 -4.67 -19.97
CA HIS A 132 -14.68 -5.93 -19.61
C HIS A 132 -13.91 -7.20 -20.02
N SER A 133 -12.82 -7.08 -20.75
CA SER A 133 -12.02 -8.20 -21.24
C SER A 133 -10.69 -8.40 -20.52
N GLU A 134 -10.22 -7.44 -19.73
CA GLU A 134 -8.91 -7.54 -19.09
C GLU A 134 -8.98 -8.30 -17.76
N PRO A 135 -7.95 -9.12 -17.45
CA PRO A 135 -7.81 -9.73 -16.13
C PRO A 135 -7.77 -8.67 -15.04
N LEU A 136 -8.41 -8.92 -13.90
CA LEU A 136 -8.40 -8.01 -12.76
C LEU A 136 -7.09 -8.08 -11.96
N MET A 137 -6.21 -9.04 -12.32
CA MET A 137 -4.93 -9.28 -11.67
C MET A 137 -3.89 -9.76 -12.68
N LEU A 138 -2.65 -9.29 -12.51
CA LEU A 138 -1.49 -9.68 -13.31
C LEU A 138 -0.37 -10.07 -12.33
N MET A 139 0.33 -11.18 -12.58
CA MET A 139 1.44 -11.64 -11.75
C MET A 139 2.66 -11.93 -12.59
N GLN A 140 3.82 -11.49 -12.12
CA GLN A 140 5.12 -11.85 -12.67
C GLN A 140 6.00 -12.43 -11.56
N VAL A 141 6.68 -13.53 -11.83
CA VAL A 141 7.70 -14.08 -10.94
C VAL A 141 9.04 -13.98 -11.64
N THR A 142 9.95 -13.17 -11.10
CA THR A 142 11.29 -12.95 -11.65
C THR A 142 12.32 -13.64 -10.77
N VAL A 143 13.03 -14.62 -11.31
CA VAL A 143 14.08 -15.38 -10.60
C VAL A 143 15.44 -14.77 -10.91
N PHE A 144 16.23 -14.52 -9.89
CA PHE A 144 17.58 -13.96 -9.98
C PHE A 144 18.65 -15.05 -9.97
N ALA A 145 19.85 -14.73 -10.45
CA ALA A 145 20.97 -15.67 -10.54
C ALA A 145 21.39 -16.29 -9.19
N CYS A 146 21.07 -15.66 -8.06
CA CYS A 146 21.28 -16.20 -6.72
C CYS A 146 20.19 -17.19 -6.26
N GLY A 147 19.14 -17.42 -7.08
CA GLY A 147 17.96 -18.21 -6.73
C GLY A 147 16.91 -17.42 -5.93
N GLY A 148 17.22 -16.26 -5.41
CA GLY A 148 16.20 -15.34 -4.86
C GLY A 148 15.26 -14.86 -5.96
N PHE A 149 14.06 -14.43 -5.60
CA PHE A 149 13.06 -14.06 -6.59
C PHE A 149 12.17 -12.87 -6.13
N ILE A 150 11.53 -12.24 -7.10
CA ILE A 150 10.55 -11.18 -6.88
C ILE A 150 9.22 -11.60 -7.47
N VAL A 151 8.16 -11.48 -6.68
CA VAL A 151 6.77 -11.58 -7.15
C VAL A 151 6.23 -10.16 -7.34
N GLY A 152 6.09 -9.77 -8.60
CA GLY A 152 5.41 -8.54 -8.99
C GLY A 152 3.92 -8.83 -9.20
N LEU A 153 3.07 -8.16 -8.45
CA LEU A 153 1.62 -8.32 -8.49
C LEU A 153 0.96 -6.98 -8.79
N THR A 154 0.23 -6.91 -9.88
CA THR A 154 -0.63 -5.78 -10.24
C THR A 154 -2.08 -6.22 -10.16
N TRP A 155 -2.91 -5.44 -9.48
CA TRP A 155 -4.34 -5.76 -9.35
C TRP A 155 -5.21 -4.51 -9.49
N ASN A 156 -6.43 -4.72 -9.93
CA ASN A 156 -7.44 -3.67 -9.91
C ASN A 156 -7.90 -3.48 -8.46
N HIS A 157 -7.80 -2.26 -7.95
CA HIS A 157 -8.11 -1.96 -6.55
C HIS A 157 -9.60 -2.13 -6.21
N LEU A 158 -10.47 -2.24 -7.22
CA LEU A 158 -11.87 -2.63 -7.04
C LEU A 158 -12.03 -4.02 -6.40
N LEU A 159 -11.00 -4.89 -6.48
CA LEU A 159 -11.02 -6.24 -5.89
C LEU A 159 -10.80 -6.22 -4.38
N CYS A 160 -9.76 -5.54 -3.93
CA CYS A 160 -9.34 -5.54 -2.54
C CYS A 160 -8.29 -4.47 -2.23
N ASP A 161 -8.19 -4.13 -0.97
CA ASP A 161 -7.14 -3.29 -0.39
C ASP A 161 -5.83 -4.07 -0.17
N GLY A 162 -4.81 -3.40 0.39
CA GLY A 162 -3.52 -4.02 0.69
C GLY A 162 -3.61 -5.19 1.68
N SER A 163 -4.54 -5.16 2.63
CA SER A 163 -4.74 -6.30 3.55
C SER A 163 -5.33 -7.51 2.81
N GLY A 164 -6.27 -7.25 1.90
CA GLY A 164 -6.89 -8.29 1.09
C GLY A 164 -5.91 -8.95 0.13
N VAL A 165 -5.04 -8.16 -0.53
CA VAL A 165 -4.02 -8.73 -1.42
C VAL A 165 -2.96 -9.54 -0.67
N VAL A 166 -2.56 -9.10 0.53
CA VAL A 166 -1.63 -9.88 1.37
C VAL A 166 -2.26 -11.20 1.81
N GLN A 167 -3.54 -11.19 2.22
CA GLN A 167 -4.26 -12.42 2.54
C GLN A 167 -4.35 -13.38 1.34
N PHE A 168 -4.59 -12.85 0.14
CA PHE A 168 -4.59 -13.64 -1.09
C PHE A 168 -3.20 -14.25 -1.38
N ILE A 169 -2.13 -13.47 -1.33
CA ILE A 169 -0.76 -13.94 -1.57
C ILE A 169 -0.33 -14.96 -0.50
N GLN A 170 -0.75 -14.79 0.75
CA GLN A 170 -0.56 -15.80 1.79
C GLN A 170 -1.19 -17.14 1.39
N ALA A 171 -2.45 -17.11 0.91
CA ALA A 171 -3.12 -18.31 0.44
C ALA A 171 -2.40 -18.97 -0.74
N VAL A 172 -1.89 -18.16 -1.70
CA VAL A 172 -1.05 -18.66 -2.80
C VAL A 172 0.20 -19.35 -2.25
N GLY A 173 0.89 -18.76 -1.28
CA GLY A 173 2.08 -19.33 -0.66
C GLY A 173 1.79 -20.63 0.13
N GLU A 174 0.71 -20.67 0.87
CA GLU A 174 0.28 -21.87 1.61
C GLU A 174 0.00 -23.05 0.67
N LEU A 175 -0.75 -22.82 -0.40
CA LEU A 175 -1.07 -23.83 -1.40
C LEU A 175 0.13 -24.22 -2.24
N ALA A 176 1.05 -23.29 -2.53
CA ALA A 176 2.33 -23.56 -3.19
C ALA A 176 3.19 -24.53 -2.38
N ARG A 177 3.15 -24.45 -1.05
CA ARG A 177 3.82 -25.37 -0.12
C ARG A 177 3.07 -26.70 0.09
N GLY A 178 1.94 -26.89 -0.57
CA GLY A 178 1.17 -28.14 -0.53
C GLY A 178 0.12 -28.23 0.59
N LEU A 179 -0.25 -27.14 1.24
CA LEU A 179 -1.40 -27.16 2.16
C LEU A 179 -2.68 -27.50 1.36
N PRO A 180 -3.61 -28.27 1.95
CA PRO A 180 -4.82 -28.71 1.25
C PRO A 180 -5.86 -27.57 1.04
N SER A 181 -5.79 -26.52 1.83
CA SER A 181 -6.63 -25.34 1.76
C SER A 181 -5.94 -24.13 2.38
N PRO A 182 -6.35 -22.89 2.04
CA PRO A 182 -5.87 -21.69 2.74
C PRO A 182 -6.21 -21.75 4.23
N SER A 183 -5.33 -21.23 5.08
CA SER A 183 -5.56 -21.11 6.53
C SER A 183 -6.71 -20.15 6.85
N VAL A 184 -6.90 -19.14 5.99
CA VAL A 184 -8.01 -18.17 6.10
C VAL A 184 -9.00 -18.39 4.97
N VAL A 185 -10.25 -18.70 5.33
CA VAL A 185 -11.34 -18.83 4.35
C VAL A 185 -11.80 -17.44 3.93
N PRO A 186 -11.73 -17.08 2.63
CA PRO A 186 -12.14 -15.76 2.19
C PRO A 186 -13.65 -15.53 2.38
N ALA A 187 -14.01 -14.35 2.83
CA ALA A 187 -15.39 -13.90 2.98
C ALA A 187 -15.63 -12.62 2.16
N THR A 188 -16.86 -12.42 1.68
CA THR A 188 -17.26 -11.22 0.93
C THR A 188 -18.12 -10.29 1.78
N LEU A 189 -17.96 -8.98 1.60
CA LEU A 189 -18.80 -7.93 2.19
C LEU A 189 -19.41 -7.02 1.13
N GLN A 190 -20.31 -6.18 1.61
CA GLN A 190 -20.82 -5.00 0.88
C GLN A 190 -20.32 -3.72 1.55
N PRO A 191 -20.22 -2.63 0.92
CA PRO A 191 -18.97 -1.95 0.58
C PRO A 191 -18.62 -0.56 1.17
N SER A 192 -17.37 -0.04 1.03
CA SER A 192 -16.90 1.39 0.84
C SER A 192 -15.44 1.79 1.14
N PRO A 193 -14.81 2.93 0.79
CA PRO A 193 -13.46 3.28 0.26
C PRO A 193 -12.29 3.92 1.11
N ARG A 194 -11.02 4.25 0.69
CA ARG A 194 -9.88 4.75 -0.17
C ARG A 194 -8.42 4.91 0.45
N ALA A 195 -7.33 5.43 -0.14
CA ALA A 195 -5.98 5.36 -0.73
C ALA A 195 -4.70 6.23 -0.30
N TYR A 196 -3.43 6.39 -0.79
CA TYR A 196 -1.95 6.21 -0.71
C TYR A 196 -0.87 7.32 -0.78
N LEU A 197 0.54 7.10 -0.54
CA LEU A 197 1.84 7.75 -0.95
C LEU A 197 3.24 7.45 -0.28
N ASN A 198 4.46 8.24 -0.40
CA ASN A 198 5.92 7.94 -0.22
C ASN A 198 6.98 8.99 0.32
N VAL A 199 7.85 8.88 1.40
CA VAL A 199 9.10 9.61 1.81
C VAL A 199 9.92 8.89 2.92
N THR A 200 11.26 9.13 3.06
CA THR A 200 12.13 8.52 4.10
C THR A 200 12.18 9.35 5.38
N VAL A 201 11.94 8.72 6.54
CA VAL A 201 12.04 9.35 7.86
C VAL A 201 12.94 8.51 8.77
N PRO A 202 14.02 9.08 9.36
CA PRO A 202 14.94 8.33 10.21
C PRO A 202 14.29 7.77 11.48
N CYS A 203 14.68 6.58 11.88
CA CYS A 203 14.21 5.97 13.12
C CYS A 203 14.63 6.77 14.36
N SER A 204 15.77 7.44 14.32
CA SER A 204 16.22 8.34 15.41
C SER A 204 15.21 9.47 15.65
N LEU A 205 14.77 10.14 14.60
CA LEU A 205 13.74 11.19 14.67
C LEU A 205 12.40 10.65 15.19
N ILE A 206 11.98 9.50 14.67
CA ILE A 206 10.73 8.86 15.09
C ILE A 206 10.79 8.53 16.59
N ASN A 207 11.89 7.94 17.04
CA ASN A 207 12.09 7.58 18.45
C ASN A 207 12.15 8.82 19.34
N HIS A 208 12.78 9.91 18.88
CA HIS A 208 12.79 11.18 19.60
C HIS A 208 11.36 11.74 19.78
N ILE A 209 10.56 11.78 18.73
CA ILE A 209 9.16 12.23 18.79
C ILE A 209 8.34 11.33 19.74
N ARG A 210 8.50 10.03 19.64
CA ARG A 210 7.81 9.05 20.50
C ARG A 210 8.15 9.22 21.97
N HIS A 211 9.43 9.48 22.28
CA HIS A 211 9.89 9.77 23.64
C HIS A 211 9.29 11.08 24.16
N ARG A 212 9.37 12.18 23.40
CA ARG A 212 8.75 13.46 23.77
C ARG A 212 7.25 13.31 24.03
N TYR A 213 6.55 12.61 23.15
CA TYR A 213 5.13 12.31 23.33
C TYR A 213 4.87 11.52 24.62
N SER A 214 5.61 10.45 24.85
CA SER A 214 5.51 9.62 26.06
C SER A 214 5.68 10.44 27.32
N SER A 215 6.69 11.31 27.36
CA SER A 215 6.97 12.23 28.49
C SER A 215 5.89 13.28 28.71
N SER A 216 5.09 13.61 27.67
CA SER A 216 3.98 14.57 27.76
C SER A 216 2.66 13.94 28.22
N MET A 217 2.59 12.61 28.29
CA MET A 217 1.37 11.87 28.61
C MET A 217 1.40 11.26 30.00
N SER A 218 0.34 11.42 30.77
CA SER A 218 0.23 10.90 32.15
C SER A 218 0.36 9.38 32.25
N ASN A 219 0.05 8.63 31.17
CA ASN A 219 0.17 7.18 31.12
C ASN A 219 1.52 6.68 30.58
N GLY A 220 2.44 7.58 30.21
CA GLY A 220 3.77 7.26 29.70
C GLY A 220 3.82 6.44 28.40
N ARG A 221 2.69 6.17 27.75
CA ARG A 221 2.64 5.36 26.53
C ARG A 221 3.12 6.14 25.31
N PRO A 222 4.05 5.62 24.52
CA PRO A 222 4.52 6.29 23.31
C PRO A 222 3.43 6.31 22.23
N CYS A 223 3.54 7.26 21.30
CA CYS A 223 2.77 7.24 20.07
C CYS A 223 3.26 6.12 19.13
N SER A 224 2.44 5.77 18.14
CA SER A 224 2.84 4.82 17.10
C SER A 224 3.86 5.44 16.13
N VAL A 225 4.60 4.60 15.42
CA VAL A 225 5.49 5.03 14.33
C VAL A 225 4.70 5.82 13.28
N PHE A 226 3.52 5.34 12.92
CA PHE A 226 2.63 6.01 11.99
C PHE A 226 2.31 7.45 12.42
N GLU A 227 1.89 7.64 13.67
CA GLU A 227 1.51 8.97 14.20
C GLU A 227 2.70 9.95 14.17
N ALA A 228 3.91 9.47 14.49
CA ALA A 228 5.12 10.27 14.43
C ALA A 228 5.50 10.64 12.99
N VAL A 229 5.50 9.67 12.06
CA VAL A 229 5.80 9.88 10.65
C VAL A 229 4.77 10.82 10.01
N ALA A 230 3.49 10.61 10.28
CA ALA A 230 2.41 11.46 9.76
C ALA A 230 2.59 12.93 10.20
N ALA A 231 2.91 13.17 11.46
CA ALA A 231 3.16 14.53 11.98
C ALA A 231 4.35 15.19 11.28
N VAL A 232 5.45 14.45 11.05
CA VAL A 232 6.62 14.95 10.32
C VAL A 232 6.25 15.33 8.89
N LEU A 233 5.60 14.43 8.16
CA LEU A 233 5.23 14.67 6.77
C LEU A 233 4.26 15.85 6.61
N TRP A 234 3.25 15.91 7.46
CA TRP A 234 2.28 17.00 7.43
C TRP A 234 2.96 18.34 7.68
N ARG A 235 3.84 18.43 8.67
CA ARG A 235 4.63 19.64 8.96
C ARG A 235 5.54 20.02 7.79
N CYS A 236 6.40 19.12 7.34
CA CYS A 236 7.37 19.42 6.29
C CYS A 236 6.68 19.85 5.00
N ARG A 237 5.58 19.16 4.65
CA ARG A 237 4.79 19.55 3.49
C ARG A 237 4.15 20.93 3.66
N THR A 238 3.54 21.19 4.81
CA THR A 238 2.89 22.48 5.07
C THR A 238 3.90 23.63 4.97
N ARG A 239 5.09 23.47 5.53
CA ARG A 239 6.18 24.45 5.40
C ARG A 239 6.64 24.66 3.97
N ALA A 240 6.69 23.60 3.19
CA ALA A 240 7.14 23.66 1.80
C ALA A 240 6.14 24.34 0.85
N ILE A 241 4.83 24.31 1.16
CA ILE A 241 3.79 24.74 0.20
C ILE A 241 2.96 25.93 0.66
N MET A 242 3.00 26.30 1.95
CA MET A 242 2.16 27.34 2.51
C MET A 242 2.97 28.56 2.93
N SER A 243 2.56 29.74 2.45
CA SER A 243 3.13 31.03 2.86
C SER A 243 2.26 31.80 3.84
N ASP A 244 0.97 31.46 3.92
CA ASP A 244 0.00 32.11 4.81
C ASP A 244 -0.31 31.22 6.02
N SER A 245 -0.17 31.77 7.24
CA SER A 245 -0.36 31.04 8.50
C SER A 245 -1.81 30.72 8.82
N GLU A 246 -2.76 31.46 8.25
CA GLU A 246 -4.19 31.33 8.52
C GLU A 246 -4.91 30.37 7.58
N THR A 247 -4.24 29.96 6.50
CA THR A 247 -4.81 28.98 5.57
C THR A 247 -5.06 27.66 6.27
N PHE A 248 -6.26 27.11 6.14
CA PHE A 248 -6.59 25.78 6.65
C PHE A 248 -5.91 24.70 5.78
N VAL A 249 -5.20 23.81 6.45
CA VAL A 249 -4.60 22.60 5.88
C VAL A 249 -5.26 21.36 6.50
N ALA A 250 -5.43 20.35 5.68
CA ALA A 250 -6.08 19.13 6.10
C ALA A 250 -5.12 17.94 5.93
N PHE A 251 -5.22 17.00 6.85
CA PHE A 251 -4.53 15.72 6.80
C PHE A 251 -5.56 14.61 6.96
N TYR A 252 -5.60 13.66 6.04
CA TYR A 252 -6.41 12.47 6.20
C TYR A 252 -5.57 11.21 6.12
N PHE A 253 -6.03 10.18 6.80
CA PHE A 253 -5.38 8.87 6.79
C PHE A 253 -6.42 7.77 6.88
N MET A 254 -5.95 6.57 6.56
CA MET A 254 -6.79 5.40 6.49
C MET A 254 -6.44 4.44 7.61
N ALA A 255 -7.47 3.83 8.17
CA ALA A 255 -7.35 2.81 9.18
C ALA A 255 -8.23 1.61 8.83
N ASP A 256 -7.81 0.42 9.23
CA ASP A 256 -8.60 -0.80 9.09
C ASP A 256 -9.91 -0.69 9.89
N ALA A 257 -11.02 -0.80 9.19
CA ALA A 257 -12.37 -0.71 9.75
C ALA A 257 -12.98 -2.08 10.08
N ARG A 258 -12.30 -3.20 9.79
CA ARG A 258 -12.86 -4.56 9.95
C ARG A 258 -13.48 -4.80 11.33
N LYS A 259 -12.83 -4.30 12.38
CA LYS A 259 -13.33 -4.39 13.76
C LYS A 259 -14.61 -3.59 14.00
N TYR A 260 -14.81 -2.48 13.28
CA TYR A 260 -15.97 -1.59 13.44
C TYR A 260 -17.10 -1.96 12.48
N ALA A 261 -16.76 -2.51 11.32
CA ALA A 261 -17.71 -2.90 10.28
C ALA A 261 -18.34 -4.29 10.52
N SER A 262 -18.12 -4.89 11.69
CA SER A 262 -18.57 -6.27 11.99
C SER A 262 -18.15 -7.27 10.90
N ALA A 263 -17.00 -7.05 10.27
CA ALA A 263 -16.47 -7.92 9.25
C ALA A 263 -16.19 -9.29 9.84
N LYS A 264 -16.67 -10.33 9.17
CA LYS A 264 -16.42 -11.72 9.59
C LYS A 264 -14.92 -12.03 9.44
N GLU A 265 -14.44 -12.96 10.25
CA GLU A 265 -13.10 -13.52 10.04
C GLU A 265 -12.96 -14.04 8.60
N GLY A 266 -11.82 -13.79 7.96
CA GLY A 266 -11.60 -14.13 6.56
C GLY A 266 -12.11 -13.10 5.54
N PHE A 267 -12.66 -11.98 5.96
CA PHE A 267 -13.06 -10.91 5.04
C PHE A 267 -11.83 -10.26 4.38
N TYR A 268 -11.74 -10.31 3.05
CA TYR A 268 -10.60 -9.85 2.25
C TYR A 268 -10.88 -8.61 1.37
N GLY A 269 -12.14 -8.18 1.27
CA GLY A 269 -12.52 -6.98 0.52
C GLY A 269 -12.07 -5.68 1.18
N ASN A 270 -12.34 -4.56 0.54
CA ASN A 270 -12.04 -3.23 1.08
C ASN A 270 -12.82 -2.97 2.37
N CYS A 271 -12.11 -2.65 3.44
CA CYS A 271 -12.70 -2.34 4.74
C CYS A 271 -11.81 -1.37 5.52
N VAL A 272 -11.73 -0.16 5.03
CA VAL A 272 -10.97 0.93 5.64
C VAL A 272 -11.90 2.09 5.96
N THR A 273 -11.53 2.86 6.97
CA THR A 273 -12.18 4.12 7.32
C THR A 273 -11.22 5.27 7.13
N ILE A 274 -11.77 6.45 6.86
CA ILE A 274 -11.00 7.67 6.68
C ILE A 274 -11.16 8.54 7.92
N HIS A 275 -10.05 9.05 8.40
CA HIS A 275 -9.99 10.01 9.49
C HIS A 275 -9.41 11.31 8.97
N LEU A 276 -10.07 12.43 9.28
CA LEU A 276 -9.68 13.76 8.88
C LEU A 276 -9.22 14.58 10.09
N VAL A 277 -8.15 15.35 9.90
CA VAL A 277 -7.61 16.30 10.85
C VAL A 277 -7.42 17.62 10.13
N THR A 278 -7.95 18.71 10.68
CA THR A 278 -7.80 20.06 10.13
C THR A 278 -7.13 20.98 11.14
N ALA A 279 -6.30 21.89 10.64
CA ALA A 279 -5.63 22.92 11.44
C ALA A 279 -5.24 24.10 10.55
N THR A 280 -4.84 25.22 11.14
CA THR A 280 -4.19 26.29 10.38
C THR A 280 -2.77 25.90 9.97
N SER A 281 -2.30 26.38 8.85
CA SER A 281 -0.94 26.12 8.35
C SER A 281 0.11 26.62 9.34
N GLY A 282 -0.13 27.73 10.03
CA GLY A 282 0.73 28.25 11.09
C GLY A 282 0.89 27.27 12.26
N MET A 283 -0.21 26.67 12.71
CA MET A 283 -0.19 25.65 13.76
C MET A 283 0.60 24.41 13.33
N VAL A 284 0.38 23.93 12.11
CA VAL A 284 1.07 22.75 11.59
C VAL A 284 2.56 23.01 11.34
N ALA A 285 2.90 24.16 10.78
CA ALA A 285 4.28 24.52 10.44
C ALA A 285 5.13 24.82 11.68
N ASN A 286 4.58 25.56 12.66
CA ASN A 286 5.34 26.18 13.75
C ASN A 286 4.99 25.66 15.15
N GLY A 287 3.83 25.01 15.34
CA GLY A 287 3.40 24.45 16.63
C GLY A 287 4.29 23.30 17.11
N ASP A 288 4.06 22.75 18.30
CA ASP A 288 4.81 21.57 18.76
C ASP A 288 4.44 20.31 17.95
N ILE A 289 5.43 19.51 17.60
CA ILE A 289 5.21 18.24 16.87
C ILE A 289 4.38 17.25 17.70
N VAL A 290 4.49 17.32 19.01
CA VAL A 290 3.72 16.48 19.94
C VAL A 290 2.23 16.81 19.86
N ASP A 291 1.84 18.06 19.60
CA ASP A 291 0.43 18.44 19.47
C ASP A 291 -0.15 17.93 18.15
N LEU A 292 0.63 17.93 17.06
CA LEU A 292 0.21 17.30 15.82
C LEU A 292 -0.01 15.78 16.02
N VAL A 293 0.88 15.12 16.75
CA VAL A 293 0.73 13.69 17.11
C VAL A 293 -0.55 13.48 17.94
N LYS A 294 -0.85 14.35 18.91
CA LYS A 294 -2.09 14.28 19.70
C LYS A 294 -3.34 14.43 18.83
N MET A 295 -3.33 15.37 17.90
CA MET A 295 -4.44 15.58 16.96
C MET A 295 -4.68 14.36 16.08
N ILE A 296 -3.62 13.80 15.48
CA ILE A 296 -3.68 12.60 14.64
C ILE A 296 -4.18 11.41 15.46
N ARG A 297 -3.67 11.22 16.67
CA ARG A 297 -4.10 10.15 17.57
C ARG A 297 -5.55 10.31 18.00
N HIS A 298 -6.00 11.52 18.32
CA HIS A 298 -7.39 11.80 18.65
C HIS A 298 -8.30 11.40 17.48
N ALA A 299 -8.00 11.86 16.28
CA ALA A 299 -8.76 11.49 15.08
C ALA A 299 -8.80 9.97 14.86
N LYS A 300 -7.69 9.27 15.06
CA LYS A 300 -7.57 7.81 14.89
C LYS A 300 -8.48 7.00 15.84
N HIS A 301 -8.76 7.54 17.03
CA HIS A 301 -9.61 6.88 18.04
C HIS A 301 -11.05 7.36 18.01
N ARG A 302 -11.36 8.37 17.22
CA ARG A 302 -12.72 8.85 17.00
C ARG A 302 -13.40 8.00 15.92
N THR A 303 -14.68 7.69 16.11
CA THR A 303 -15.47 7.09 15.02
C THR A 303 -15.69 8.16 13.94
N PRO A 304 -15.29 7.93 12.68
CA PRO A 304 -15.55 8.89 11.62
C PRO A 304 -17.04 9.05 11.38
N GLY A 305 -17.49 10.28 11.20
CA GLY A 305 -18.86 10.62 10.86
C GLY A 305 -19.04 10.96 9.38
N GLN A 306 -20.28 11.08 8.92
CA GLN A 306 -20.59 11.53 7.56
C GLN A 306 -19.98 12.92 7.29
N SER A 307 -19.95 13.80 8.30
CA SER A 307 -19.33 15.12 8.19
C SER A 307 -17.85 15.10 7.80
N ASP A 308 -17.09 14.09 8.25
CA ASP A 308 -15.68 13.95 7.86
C ASP A 308 -15.56 13.64 6.36
N MET A 309 -16.48 12.86 5.83
CA MET A 309 -16.51 12.50 4.41
C MET A 309 -16.95 13.67 3.55
N ASP A 310 -17.97 14.42 3.97
CA ASP A 310 -18.45 15.60 3.27
C ASP A 310 -17.38 16.71 3.25
N GLU A 311 -16.70 16.95 4.37
CA GLU A 311 -15.59 17.88 4.46
C GLU A 311 -14.39 17.43 3.60
N LEU A 312 -14.05 16.15 3.63
CA LEU A 312 -13.01 15.59 2.77
C LEU A 312 -13.36 15.78 1.29
N GLN A 313 -14.60 15.48 0.89
CA GLN A 313 -15.04 15.60 -0.51
C GLN A 313 -14.95 17.05 -1.00
N GLN A 314 -15.31 18.02 -0.18
CA GLN A 314 -15.15 19.45 -0.51
C GLN A 314 -13.68 19.86 -0.67
N ARG A 315 -12.75 19.20 0.04
CA ARG A 315 -11.31 19.50 0.04
C ARG A 315 -10.49 18.67 -0.96
N LEU A 316 -11.06 17.64 -1.55
CA LEU A 316 -10.34 16.71 -2.46
C LEU A 316 -9.64 17.39 -3.64
N HIS A 317 -10.14 18.54 -4.07
CA HIS A 317 -9.53 19.32 -5.15
C HIS A 317 -8.50 20.36 -4.68
N GLY A 318 -8.32 20.51 -3.36
CA GLY A 318 -7.41 21.48 -2.76
C GLY A 318 -5.98 20.95 -2.60
N TYR A 319 -5.00 21.78 -2.96
CA TYR A 319 -3.58 21.45 -2.76
C TYR A 319 -3.15 21.47 -1.29
N ASN A 320 -3.94 22.00 -0.38
CA ASN A 320 -3.75 22.03 1.07
C ASN A 320 -4.21 20.75 1.80
N LEU A 321 -4.60 19.71 1.07
CA LEU A 321 -4.93 18.39 1.61
C LEU A 321 -3.71 17.45 1.49
N LEU A 322 -3.41 16.72 2.56
CA LEU A 322 -2.42 15.65 2.58
C LEU A 322 -3.10 14.34 2.99
N GLY A 323 -2.94 13.29 2.23
CA GLY A 323 -3.39 11.95 2.61
C GLY A 323 -2.25 11.01 2.99
N LEU A 324 -2.45 10.03 3.85
CA LEU A 324 -1.45 9.02 4.23
C LEU A 324 -2.08 7.66 4.50
N SER A 325 -1.46 6.62 3.92
CA SER A 325 -1.74 5.21 4.22
C SER A 325 -0.49 4.53 4.79
N SER A 326 -0.60 3.48 5.56
CA SER A 326 0.54 2.74 6.12
C SER A 326 0.43 1.25 5.83
N TRP A 327 1.51 0.69 5.28
CA TRP A 327 1.64 -0.73 4.98
C TRP A 327 2.52 -1.48 6.01
N GLN A 328 2.96 -0.82 7.06
CA GLN A 328 3.88 -1.38 8.07
C GLN A 328 3.32 -2.57 8.85
N ASN A 329 2.00 -2.66 8.99
CA ASN A 329 1.33 -3.62 9.88
C ASN A 329 0.49 -4.65 9.12
N PHE A 330 0.73 -4.88 7.84
CA PHE A 330 -0.04 -5.87 7.05
C PHE A 330 0.28 -7.33 7.38
N GLY A 331 1.12 -7.58 8.39
CA GLY A 331 1.39 -8.94 8.82
C GLY A 331 1.99 -9.80 7.71
N VAL A 332 3.03 -9.31 7.03
CA VAL A 332 3.74 -10.03 5.95
C VAL A 332 4.45 -11.29 6.50
N GLY A 333 3.67 -12.21 7.05
CA GLY A 333 4.14 -13.51 7.55
C GLY A 333 3.91 -14.66 6.57
N PHE A 334 3.41 -14.38 5.35
CA PHE A 334 3.24 -15.41 4.33
C PHE A 334 4.58 -15.86 3.77
N ASP A 335 4.65 -17.10 3.35
CA ASP A 335 5.87 -17.79 2.98
C ASP A 335 5.61 -18.78 1.83
N PHE A 336 6.47 -18.74 0.80
CA PHE A 336 6.44 -19.68 -0.32
C PHE A 336 7.39 -20.86 -0.11
N GLY A 337 8.02 -21.01 1.05
CA GLY A 337 8.99 -22.05 1.38
C GLY A 337 10.42 -21.53 1.55
N ALA A 338 10.65 -20.22 1.39
CA ALA A 338 11.93 -19.55 1.55
C ALA A 338 11.96 -18.53 2.69
N GLY A 339 10.94 -18.56 3.56
CA GLY A 339 10.70 -17.53 4.59
C GLY A 339 9.82 -16.39 4.08
N PRO A 340 9.43 -15.47 4.96
CA PRO A 340 8.60 -14.33 4.59
C PRO A 340 9.35 -13.37 3.66
N PRO A 341 8.63 -12.52 2.89
CA PRO A 341 9.27 -11.53 2.04
C PRO A 341 10.12 -10.58 2.88
N ALA A 342 11.36 -10.35 2.43
CA ALA A 342 12.29 -9.44 3.08
C ALA A 342 11.79 -7.98 3.03
N ARG A 343 11.03 -7.62 1.99
CA ARG A 343 10.47 -6.28 1.79
C ARG A 343 9.13 -6.35 1.07
N LEU A 344 8.24 -5.41 1.43
CA LEU A 344 7.05 -5.05 0.66
C LEU A 344 7.27 -3.65 0.10
N MET A 345 7.16 -3.48 -1.21
CA MET A 345 7.37 -2.21 -1.90
C MET A 345 6.13 -1.87 -2.74
N SER A 346 5.72 -0.62 -2.73
CA SER A 346 4.70 -0.10 -3.64
C SER A 346 5.36 0.36 -4.95
N TYR A 347 4.65 0.23 -6.06
CA TYR A 347 5.07 0.75 -7.35
C TYR A 347 4.72 2.25 -7.49
N LYS A 348 5.58 3.00 -8.20
CA LYS A 348 5.36 4.42 -8.51
C LYS A 348 4.28 4.56 -9.59
N GLN A 349 3.07 4.95 -9.22
CA GLN A 349 2.00 5.23 -10.20
C GLN A 349 1.97 6.72 -10.60
N GLU A 350 1.91 7.00 -11.91
CA GLU A 350 2.00 8.38 -12.44
C GLU A 350 0.70 9.19 -12.47
N ARG A 351 -0.45 8.61 -12.15
CA ARG A 351 -1.76 9.14 -12.53
C ARG A 351 -2.75 9.55 -11.45
N ILE A 352 -2.38 9.63 -10.19
CA ILE A 352 -3.31 10.14 -9.18
C ILE A 352 -3.18 11.66 -9.12
N GLY A 353 -4.16 12.38 -9.66
CA GLY A 353 -4.23 13.85 -9.67
C GLY A 353 -4.48 14.50 -8.31
N LEU A 354 -4.44 13.73 -7.23
CA LEU A 354 -4.64 14.20 -5.86
C LEU A 354 -3.30 14.28 -5.12
N PRO A 355 -3.12 15.21 -4.17
CA PRO A 355 -1.94 15.29 -3.33
C PRO A 355 -1.95 14.15 -2.31
N PHE A 356 -1.53 13.01 -2.75
CA PHE A 356 -1.46 11.81 -1.95
C PHE A 356 -0.11 11.58 -1.31
N CYS A 357 -0.09 11.07 -0.10
CA CYS A 357 1.04 10.45 0.57
C CYS A 357 0.80 8.98 0.85
N ALA A 358 1.77 8.18 0.56
CA ALA A 358 1.76 6.75 0.61
C ALA A 358 2.30 6.16 1.88
N THR A 359 2.76 5.20 1.74
CA THR A 359 3.06 3.95 2.38
C THR A 359 4.31 4.06 3.23
N CYS A 360 4.21 3.92 4.55
CA CYS A 360 5.36 3.58 5.37
C CYS A 360 5.75 2.13 5.08
N VAL A 361 6.79 1.94 4.30
CA VAL A 361 7.41 0.63 4.10
C VAL A 361 8.55 0.50 5.09
N ARG A 362 8.47 -0.43 6.01
CA ARG A 362 9.62 -0.84 6.78
C ARG A 362 10.57 -1.60 5.84
N CYS A 363 11.67 -0.96 5.46
CA CYS A 363 12.82 -1.70 5.00
C CYS A 363 13.27 -2.58 6.17
N LYS A 364 13.98 -3.65 6.06
CA LYS A 364 14.31 -4.67 7.10
C LYS A 364 14.19 -4.21 8.57
N LEU A 365 13.90 -5.10 9.51
CA LEU A 365 13.88 -4.84 10.95
C LEU A 365 15.18 -4.20 11.48
N THR A 366 16.25 -4.28 10.71
CA THR A 366 17.60 -3.74 10.96
C THR A 366 17.86 -2.37 10.33
N ASP A 367 16.94 -1.83 9.52
CA ASP A 367 17.17 -0.57 8.81
C ASP A 367 17.01 0.63 9.77
N GLU A 368 17.94 1.57 9.69
CA GLU A 368 17.94 2.81 10.46
C GLU A 368 16.88 3.82 10.00
N HIS A 369 16.12 3.49 8.94
CA HIS A 369 15.19 4.41 8.30
C HIS A 369 13.84 3.77 7.99
N ASN A 370 12.77 4.55 8.15
CA ASN A 370 11.45 4.23 7.60
C ASN A 370 11.31 4.93 6.24
N VAL A 371 11.19 4.15 5.20
CA VAL A 371 10.95 4.67 3.85
C VAL A 371 9.46 4.91 3.67
N VAL A 372 9.12 6.13 3.30
CA VAL A 372 7.78 6.57 2.97
C VAL A 372 7.85 7.09 1.54
N MET A 373 7.15 6.54 0.61
CA MET A 373 7.11 6.98 -0.77
C MET A 373 6.15 8.20 -0.92
N ALA A 374 6.44 9.41 -1.47
CA ALA A 374 5.62 10.63 -1.54
C ALA A 374 5.29 11.17 -2.92
N ARG A 375 4.03 11.46 -3.17
CA ARG A 375 3.56 12.36 -4.22
C ARG A 375 2.74 13.52 -3.65
N CYS A 376 3.20 14.08 -2.55
CA CYS A 376 2.41 15.04 -1.79
C CYS A 376 2.68 16.49 -2.19
N VAL A 377 3.68 16.74 -3.00
CA VAL A 377 4.05 18.08 -3.46
C VAL A 377 4.16 18.12 -4.99
N ARG A 378 3.92 19.29 -5.58
CA ARG A 378 4.21 19.57 -6.98
C ARG A 378 5.73 19.68 -7.18
N GLU A 379 6.21 19.53 -8.40
CA GLU A 379 7.64 19.64 -8.72
C GLU A 379 8.25 20.94 -8.22
N GLU A 380 7.56 22.06 -8.37
CA GLU A 380 7.95 23.39 -7.88
C GLU A 380 8.20 23.47 -6.35
N HIS A 381 7.65 22.54 -5.57
CA HIS A 381 7.79 22.47 -4.12
C HIS A 381 8.65 21.27 -3.65
N ALA A 382 9.15 20.45 -4.58
CA ALA A 382 9.85 19.21 -4.24
C ALA A 382 11.12 19.48 -3.43
N ASP A 383 11.96 20.39 -3.89
CA ASP A 383 13.22 20.74 -3.22
C ASP A 383 12.96 21.35 -1.83
N ALA A 384 11.98 22.26 -1.71
CA ALA A 384 11.60 22.85 -0.43
C ALA A 384 11.11 21.76 0.55
N PHE A 385 10.34 20.80 0.06
CA PHE A 385 9.85 19.70 0.91
C PHE A 385 10.98 18.77 1.37
N LEU A 386 11.90 18.40 0.48
CA LEU A 386 13.07 17.59 0.82
C LEU A 386 14.01 18.34 1.78
N GLN A 387 14.15 19.64 1.61
CA GLN A 387 14.92 20.48 2.53
C GLN A 387 14.30 20.49 3.94
N GLU A 388 12.98 20.61 4.05
CA GLU A 388 12.29 20.55 5.33
C GLU A 388 12.44 19.17 6.01
N ILE A 389 12.38 18.09 5.25
CA ILE A 389 12.67 16.73 5.77
C ILE A 389 14.12 16.68 6.31
N SER A 390 15.08 17.21 5.58
CA SER A 390 16.50 17.24 5.98
C SER A 390 16.73 18.11 7.20
N ASN A 391 16.07 19.26 7.30
CA ASN A 391 16.16 20.18 8.45
C ASN A 391 15.68 19.48 9.73
N VAL A 392 14.56 18.74 9.68
CA VAL A 392 14.05 18.01 10.85
C VAL A 392 14.98 16.85 11.24
N GLN A 393 15.65 16.23 10.28
CA GLN A 393 16.69 15.22 10.54
C GLN A 393 17.89 15.81 11.31
N MET A 394 18.38 16.96 10.91
CA MET A 394 19.52 17.63 11.58
C MET A 394 19.18 18.01 13.03
N ILE A 395 17.99 18.51 13.31
CA ILE A 395 17.56 18.86 14.68
C ILE A 395 17.60 17.62 15.61
N SER A 396 17.29 16.43 15.10
CA SER A 396 17.34 15.19 15.88
C SER A 396 18.77 14.75 16.26
N THR A 397 19.77 15.09 15.44
CA THR A 397 21.18 14.80 15.74
C THR A 397 21.79 15.79 16.75
N TRP A 398 21.29 17.02 16.81
CA TRP A 398 21.77 18.04 17.77
C TRP A 398 21.23 17.85 19.19
N SER A 399 20.03 17.28 19.33
CA SER A 399 19.44 16.99 20.66
C SER A 399 20.05 15.79 21.38
N SER A 400 20.98 15.07 20.77
CA SER A 400 21.78 14.02 21.39
C SER A 400 23.09 14.51 22.01
N LEU A 401 23.42 15.80 21.92
CA LEU A 401 24.54 16.39 22.64
C LEU A 401 24.10 16.75 24.07
N PRO A 402 24.88 16.37 25.13
CA PRO A 402 24.53 16.74 26.48
C PRO A 402 24.53 18.25 26.62
N SER A 403 23.49 18.78 27.27
CA SER A 403 23.37 20.19 27.62
C SER A 403 24.59 20.62 28.43
N ARG A 404 25.54 21.25 27.76
CA ARG A 404 26.54 22.10 28.42
C ARG A 404 26.30 23.54 28.01
N LEU A 405 25.91 24.26 29.01
CA LEU A 405 25.72 25.68 29.26
C LEU A 405 24.26 26.13 29.27
#